data_75f6dd6fa20dc3c7148a52c90b9c2db6
#
_entry.id   75f6dd6fa20dc3c7148a52c90b9c2db6
#
_cell.length_a   1.000
_cell.length_b   1.000
_cell.length_c   1.000
_cell.angle_alpha   90.00
_cell.angle_beta   90.00
_cell.angle_gamma   90.00
#
_symmetry.space_group_name_H-M   'P 1'
#
loop_
_entity.id
_entity.type
_entity.pdbx_description
1 polymer ?
#
loop_
_entity_poly.entity_id
_entity_poly.type
_entity_poly.pdbx_seq_one_letter_code
_entity_poly.pdbx_strand_id
1 'polypeptide(L)' 'MKDFPQASFPPETIQIMTLAMNSALAALPHPVGSARVQSLAETILRSSKEGERDPSTLARMALLELAISPRH' A
#
# COMPACT_ATOMS: atom_id res chain seq x y z
N MET A 1 17.76 9.55 -14.93
CA MET A 1 17.44 9.16 -14.64
C MET A 1 16.58 8.79 -14.58
N LYS A 2 16.15 8.53 -14.71
CA LYS A 2 15.41 8.11 -14.65
C LYS A 2 14.85 7.52 -14.18
N ASP A 3 14.78 7.60 -14.15
CA ASP A 3 14.30 6.97 -13.28
C ASP A 3 13.04 6.47 -13.32
N PHE A 4 12.21 6.24 -12.54
CA PHE A 4 10.94 5.61 -12.42
C PHE A 4 9.86 6.63 -12.60
N PRO A 5 9.43 6.94 -13.80
CA PRO A 5 8.46 7.99 -14.01
C PRO A 5 7.16 7.73 -13.26
N GLN A 6 6.73 6.49 -13.20
CA GLN A 6 5.49 6.17 -12.54
C GLN A 6 5.63 6.19 -11.04
N ALA A 7 6.83 6.28 -10.55
CA ALA A 7 7.08 6.35 -9.12
C ALA A 7 7.40 7.75 -8.67
N SER A 8 7.04 8.73 -9.45
CA SER A 8 7.34 10.12 -9.12
C SER A 8 6.33 10.68 -8.16
N PHE A 9 6.37 10.23 -6.95
CA PHE A 9 5.55 10.79 -5.89
C PHE A 9 6.37 11.79 -5.08
N PRO A 10 5.76 12.87 -4.61
CA PRO A 10 6.48 13.78 -3.71
C PRO A 10 6.85 13.07 -2.42
N PRO A 11 7.86 13.56 -1.71
CA PRO A 11 8.28 12.92 -0.46
C PRO A 11 7.16 12.76 0.56
N GLU A 12 6.26 13.73 0.66
CA GLU A 12 5.14 13.61 1.59
C GLU A 12 4.25 12.44 1.25
N THR A 13 4.02 12.23 -0.04
CA THR A 13 3.19 11.12 -0.47
C THR A 13 3.85 9.80 -0.16
N ILE A 14 5.16 9.72 -0.35
CA ILE A 14 5.91 8.52 -0.02
C ILE A 14 5.82 8.23 1.47
N GLN A 15 5.88 9.26 2.31
CA GLN A 15 5.73 9.07 3.75
C GLN A 15 4.35 8.54 4.10
N ILE A 16 3.33 9.08 3.47
CA ILE A 16 1.96 8.62 3.68
C ILE A 16 1.82 7.16 3.29
N MET A 17 2.38 6.80 2.15
CA MET A 17 2.34 5.42 1.68
C MET A 17 3.07 4.48 2.63
N THR A 18 4.20 4.92 3.15
CA THR A 18 4.97 4.14 4.11
C THR A 18 4.18 3.93 5.41
N LEU A 19 3.54 4.97 5.90
CA LEU A 19 2.71 4.85 7.10
C LEU A 19 1.55 3.89 6.86
N ALA A 20 0.93 3.99 5.70
CA ALA A 20 -0.17 3.10 5.35
C ALA A 20 0.30 1.65 5.32
N MET A 21 1.46 1.43 4.71
CA MET A 21 2.02 0.08 4.61
C MET A 21 2.31 -0.48 5.99
N ASN A 22 2.93 0.31 6.85
CA ASN A 22 3.24 -0.11 8.20
C ASN A 22 1.98 -0.44 8.98
N SER A 23 0.95 0.39 8.85
CA SER A 23 -0.32 0.14 9.53
C SER A 23 -0.97 -1.15 9.05
N ALA A 24 -0.97 -1.37 7.76
CA ALA A 24 -1.57 -2.58 7.20
C ALA A 24 -0.80 -3.82 7.65
N LEU A 25 0.52 -3.75 7.62
CA LEU A 25 1.33 -4.89 8.06
C LEU A 25 1.12 -5.19 9.54
N ALA A 26 0.98 -4.15 10.34
CA ALA A 26 0.77 -4.34 11.78
C ALA A 26 -0.56 -5.01 12.08
N ALA A 27 -1.53 -4.90 11.18
CA ALA A 27 -2.84 -5.49 11.37
C ALA A 27 -2.88 -6.97 10.98
N LEU A 28 -1.84 -7.48 10.37
CA LEU A 28 -1.81 -8.86 9.90
C LEU A 28 -0.97 -9.73 10.81
N PRO A 29 -1.29 -11.03 10.87
CA PRO A 29 -0.44 -11.94 11.65
C PRO A 29 0.95 -12.03 11.04
N HIS A 30 1.94 -12.17 11.89
CA HIS A 30 3.32 -12.27 11.43
C HIS A 30 3.79 -13.71 11.54
N PRO A 31 4.69 -14.06 10.63
CA PRO A 31 5.26 -13.24 9.58
C PRO A 31 4.27 -13.06 8.41
N VAL A 32 4.36 -11.92 7.76
CA VAL A 32 3.50 -11.65 6.59
C VAL A 32 4.22 -12.16 5.36
N GLY A 33 3.54 -12.98 4.57
CA GLY A 33 4.13 -13.52 3.36
C GLY A 33 4.38 -12.45 2.31
N SER A 34 5.36 -12.67 1.46
CA SER A 34 5.72 -11.68 0.46
C SER A 34 4.59 -11.40 -0.53
N ALA A 35 3.77 -12.41 -0.83
CA ALA A 35 2.64 -12.19 -1.73
C ALA A 35 1.64 -11.20 -1.14
N ARG A 36 1.42 -11.27 0.17
CA ARG A 36 0.53 -10.34 0.84
C ARG A 36 1.13 -8.94 0.89
N VAL A 37 2.42 -8.87 1.19
CA VAL A 37 3.11 -7.59 1.20
C VAL A 37 2.98 -6.92 -0.16
N GLN A 38 3.16 -7.67 -1.22
CA GLN A 38 3.06 -7.14 -2.57
C GLN A 38 1.64 -6.66 -2.88
N SER A 39 0.63 -7.42 -2.47
CA SER A 39 -0.76 -7.03 -2.68
C SER A 39 -1.08 -5.71 -1.98
N LEU A 40 -0.62 -5.59 -0.73
CA LEU A 40 -0.82 -4.36 0.02
C LEU A 40 -0.17 -3.18 -0.68
N ALA A 41 1.07 -3.39 -1.11
CA ALA A 41 1.82 -2.32 -1.77
C ALA A 41 1.14 -1.88 -3.06
N GLU A 42 0.65 -2.83 -3.82
CA GLU A 42 -0.02 -2.51 -5.09
C GLU A 42 -1.29 -1.71 -4.87
N THR A 43 -2.08 -2.09 -3.87
CA THR A 43 -3.31 -1.37 -3.58
C THR A 43 -3.01 0.05 -3.10
N ILE A 44 -2.02 0.18 -2.23
CA ILE A 44 -1.63 1.48 -1.71
C ILE A 44 -1.13 2.37 -2.84
N LEU A 45 -0.29 1.80 -3.70
CA LEU A 45 0.25 2.55 -4.83
C LEU A 45 -0.85 3.03 -5.76
N ARG A 46 -1.76 2.13 -6.12
CA ARG A 46 -2.85 2.45 -7.02
C ARG A 46 -3.75 3.53 -6.44
N SER A 47 -4.11 3.38 -5.16
CA SER A 47 -4.98 4.35 -4.51
C SER A 47 -4.31 5.71 -4.39
N SER A 48 -3.00 5.72 -4.16
CA SER A 48 -2.25 6.98 -4.09
C SER A 48 -2.23 7.68 -5.45
N LYS A 49 -2.12 6.91 -6.50
CA LYS A 49 -2.19 7.47 -7.85
C LYS A 49 -3.54 8.09 -8.13
N GLU A 50 -4.58 7.56 -7.53
CA GLU A 50 -5.94 8.09 -7.70
C GLU A 50 -6.20 9.29 -6.81
N GLY A 51 -5.24 9.67 -6.00
CA GLY A 51 -5.36 10.88 -5.19
C GLY A 51 -5.57 10.67 -3.72
N GLU A 52 -5.68 9.42 -3.28
CA GLU A 52 -5.88 9.16 -1.85
C GLU A 52 -4.62 9.52 -1.08
N ARG A 53 -4.77 10.25 0.02
CA ARG A 53 -3.62 10.74 0.79
C ARG A 53 -3.73 10.47 2.28
N ASP A 54 -4.80 9.82 2.72
CA ASP A 54 -4.97 9.50 4.12
C ASP A 54 -4.38 8.12 4.41
N PRO A 55 -3.33 8.02 5.25
CA PRO A 55 -2.70 6.71 5.49
C PRO A 55 -3.66 5.69 6.09
N SER A 56 -4.58 6.13 6.95
CA SER A 56 -5.56 5.19 7.51
C SER A 56 -6.46 4.62 6.44
N THR A 57 -6.90 5.47 5.53
CA THR A 57 -7.76 5.02 4.43
C THR A 57 -6.99 4.09 3.50
N LEU A 58 -5.76 4.44 3.18
CA LEU A 58 -4.94 3.60 2.32
C LEU A 58 -4.74 2.22 2.93
N ALA A 59 -4.43 2.18 4.22
CA ALA A 59 -4.22 0.91 4.91
C ALA A 59 -5.50 0.08 4.90
N ARG A 60 -6.63 0.73 5.18
CA ARG A 60 -7.91 0.03 5.19
C ARG A 60 -8.25 -0.54 3.81
N MET A 61 -8.05 0.26 2.77
CA MET A 61 -8.32 -0.19 1.42
C MET A 61 -7.44 -1.38 1.06
N ALA A 62 -6.18 -1.33 1.44
CA ALA A 62 -5.25 -2.42 1.17
C ALA A 62 -5.69 -3.70 1.87
N LEU A 63 -6.10 -3.58 3.12
CA LEU A 63 -6.55 -4.75 3.88
C LEU A 63 -7.83 -5.33 3.32
N LEU A 64 -8.75 -4.46 2.90
CA LEU A 64 -9.99 -4.91 2.29
C LEU A 64 -9.75 -5.66 0.99
N GLU A 65 -8.86 -5.12 0.15
CA GLU A 65 -8.53 -5.79 -1.11
C GLU A 65 -7.94 -7.15 -0.84
N LEU A 66 -7.07 -7.23 0.15
CA LEU A 66 -6.46 -8.49 0.50
C LEU A 66 -7.51 -9.50 0.96
N ALA A 67 -8.49 -9.05 1.70
CA ALA A 67 -9.52 -9.93 2.25
C ALA A 67 -10.47 -10.47 1.18
N ILE A 68 -10.75 -9.66 0.17
CA ILE A 68 -11.68 -10.10 -0.87
C ILE A 68 -10.98 -10.68 -2.08
N SER A 69 -9.68 -10.58 -2.18
CA SER A 69 -8.91 -11.20 -3.25
C SER A 69 -8.43 -12.52 -2.78
N PRO A 70 -9.13 -13.53 -3.08
CA PRO A 70 -8.71 -14.83 -2.58
C PRO A 70 -7.52 -15.31 -3.33
N ARG A 71 -6.81 -15.63 -3.55
CA ARG A 71 -5.93 -16.01 -4.37
C ARG A 71 -5.22 -16.70 -4.24
N HIS A 72 -5.29 -17.10 -4.62
CA HIS A 72 -4.75 -17.71 -4.63
C HIS A 72 -4.21 -17.94 -4.70
#